data_4ccaa483cfd85a773e47b310f4b540cc
#
_entry.id   4ccaa483cfd85a773e47b310f4b540cc
#
_cell.length_a   1.000
_cell.length_b   1.000
_cell.length_c   1.000
_cell.angle_alpha   90.00
_cell.angle_beta   90.00
_cell.angle_gamma   90.00
#
_symmetry.space_group_name_H-M   'P 1'
#
loop_
_entity.id
_entity.type
_entity.pdbx_description
1 polymer ?
#
loop_
_entity_poly.entity_id
_entity_poly.type
_entity_poly.pdbx_seq_one_letter_code
_entity_poly.pdbx_strand_id
1 'polypeptide(L)'
;MADGKKLSSLDASFLYLETPEMPMHVGSMAIFRLPDDYKGDFFEDFKAMIVSRLHIAPILKARLEKAPLDIDHPSWVEDDQFDIDRHIFRASLPQPRDRATLERIVGWMHAKLLNRARPLWEFYVFEGMKDNEVGLYSKMHHAAIDGGAGAALTNMIYDISPTPRKVDPPTAGAKPGPEPRDIAANLLDSYQQFITQPLDASAAAKNLQLPRTGKSDIGSILFDNAMYQIESAVRFAGNIPTMVKSVSEVLGKISDPKSRESLASMVSPPTMLNKSISSERSFAGVSISLSRSKALAKQAGGKLNDVVLALASGVVRRYLKEHSTLPAKSLTAAVPISLREEGNTEANNQVFGMICSIATNIEDPKARLEAIIAQSTKSKEMSHPLRALMPQISNISMLGAPMMMQILALVYSRSNLSDVLPPAANITVSNVPGPRQTLYAAGAELLHIFPVSISTHGQALNITVQSYRDQLDFGFIVGANIIPHVQVMCDMLPEEFAALEAAYASPVADIKGAAE
;
A
#
# COMPACT_ATOMS: atom_id res chain seq x y z
N MET A 1 16.32 18.79 3.94
CA MET A 1 15.10 18.47 3.16
C MET A 1 13.94 18.02 4.05
N ALA A 2 14.17 17.73 5.29
CA ALA A 2 13.12 17.28 6.21
C ALA A 2 12.57 18.37 7.13
N ASP A 3 13.11 19.57 7.09
CA ASP A 3 12.69 20.64 7.98
C ASP A 3 11.31 21.16 7.63
N GLY A 4 10.33 20.64 8.35
CA GLY A 4 8.97 21.14 8.33
C GLY A 4 8.18 20.90 7.04
N LYS A 5 8.56 19.92 6.21
CA LYS A 5 7.71 19.56 5.06
C LYS A 5 6.43 18.89 5.58
N LYS A 6 5.34 19.60 5.50
CA LYS A 6 4.00 19.11 5.85
C LYS A 6 3.63 17.92 4.94
N LEU A 7 2.99 16.90 5.52
CA LEU A 7 2.47 15.79 4.76
C LEU A 7 1.32 16.23 3.83
N SER A 8 1.24 15.58 2.67
CA SER A 8 0.05 15.70 1.84
C SER A 8 -1.17 15.06 2.55
N SER A 9 -2.38 15.46 2.17
CA SER A 9 -3.60 14.87 2.72
C SER A 9 -3.66 13.35 2.49
N LEU A 10 -3.15 12.87 1.35
CA LEU A 10 -3.09 11.45 1.03
C LEU A 10 -2.08 10.72 1.92
N ASP A 11 -0.87 11.26 2.11
CA ASP A 11 0.14 10.65 2.97
C ASP A 11 -0.31 10.63 4.43
N ALA A 12 -0.91 11.72 4.89
CA ALA A 12 -1.47 11.81 6.24
C ALA A 12 -2.64 10.84 6.46
N SER A 13 -3.42 10.53 5.41
CA SER A 13 -4.53 9.58 5.52
C SER A 13 -4.08 8.19 5.95
N PHE A 14 -2.91 7.73 5.52
CA PHE A 14 -2.34 6.46 5.99
C PHE A 14 -2.06 6.46 7.50
N LEU A 15 -1.64 7.61 8.06
CA LEU A 15 -1.44 7.73 9.51
C LEU A 15 -2.76 7.70 10.28
N TYR A 16 -3.82 8.26 9.70
CA TYR A 16 -5.13 8.34 10.36
C TYR A 16 -5.91 7.03 10.27
N LEU A 17 -5.75 6.30 9.17
CA LEU A 17 -6.39 5.00 8.97
C LEU A 17 -5.68 3.86 9.72
N GLU A 18 -4.44 4.08 10.19
CA GLU A 18 -3.70 3.06 10.90
C GLU A 18 -4.31 2.73 12.26
N THR A 19 -4.63 1.45 12.45
CA THR A 19 -5.05 0.86 13.72
C THR A 19 -4.21 -0.40 14.00
N PRO A 20 -4.25 -0.95 15.23
CA PRO A 20 -3.56 -2.22 15.49
C PRO A 20 -3.99 -3.36 14.57
N GLU A 21 -5.24 -3.35 14.10
CA GLU A 21 -5.78 -4.33 13.16
C GLU A 21 -5.41 -4.02 11.71
N MET A 22 -5.10 -2.76 11.40
CA MET A 22 -4.76 -2.28 10.05
C MET A 22 -3.45 -1.48 10.06
N PRO A 23 -2.29 -2.12 10.22
CA PRO A 23 -1.00 -1.47 10.03
C PRO A 23 -0.88 -0.87 8.62
N MET A 24 -0.48 0.40 8.52
CA MET A 24 -0.39 1.13 7.25
C MET A 24 1.07 1.24 6.79
N HIS A 25 1.80 0.15 6.84
CA HIS A 25 3.16 0.07 6.32
C HIS A 25 3.26 -0.99 5.21
N VAL A 26 4.26 -0.81 4.38
CA VAL A 26 4.63 -1.71 3.31
C VAL A 26 6.09 -2.13 3.50
N GLY A 27 6.48 -3.18 2.83
CA GLY A 27 7.84 -3.69 2.92
C GLY A 27 8.16 -4.69 1.83
N SER A 28 9.29 -5.32 2.00
CA SER A 28 9.69 -6.45 1.17
C SER A 28 10.45 -7.48 1.98
N MET A 29 10.24 -8.74 1.65
CA MET A 29 11.11 -9.84 2.05
C MET A 29 12.05 -10.13 0.90
N ALA A 30 13.33 -9.78 1.05
CA ALA A 30 14.38 -10.06 0.08
C ALA A 30 15.24 -11.23 0.54
N ILE A 31 15.68 -12.05 -0.41
CA ILE A 31 16.60 -13.18 -0.17
C ILE A 31 17.86 -12.91 -0.98
N PHE A 32 18.99 -12.95 -0.30
CA PHE A 32 20.32 -12.76 -0.91
C PHE A 32 21.15 -14.02 -0.76
N ARG A 33 22.09 -14.22 -1.67
CA ARG A 33 23.14 -15.22 -1.57
C ARG A 33 24.48 -14.54 -1.31
N LEU A 34 25.14 -14.99 -0.24
CA LEU A 34 26.49 -14.55 0.05
C LEU A 34 27.48 -15.17 -0.94
N PRO A 35 28.58 -14.49 -1.29
CA PRO A 35 29.68 -15.10 -2.04
C PRO A 35 30.20 -16.35 -1.31
N ASP A 36 30.64 -17.36 -2.07
CA ASP A 36 31.13 -18.63 -1.49
C ASP A 36 32.34 -18.45 -0.58
N ASP A 37 33.16 -17.44 -0.84
CA ASP A 37 34.36 -17.10 -0.08
C ASP A 37 34.12 -16.02 0.99
N TYR A 38 32.86 -15.61 1.22
CA TYR A 38 32.51 -14.58 2.19
C TYR A 38 32.84 -15.03 3.61
N LYS A 39 33.66 -14.24 4.31
CA LYS A 39 34.10 -14.50 5.70
C LYS A 39 33.74 -13.34 6.64
N GLY A 40 33.03 -12.34 6.14
CA GLY A 40 32.62 -11.17 6.90
C GLY A 40 31.43 -11.44 7.83
N ASP A 41 30.94 -10.37 8.41
CA ASP A 41 29.69 -10.31 9.15
C ASP A 41 28.69 -9.52 8.31
N PHE A 42 27.76 -10.21 7.65
CA PHE A 42 26.84 -9.56 6.70
C PHE A 42 25.98 -8.48 7.35
N PHE A 43 25.56 -8.67 8.60
CA PHE A 43 24.80 -7.67 9.31
C PHE A 43 25.60 -6.36 9.49
N GLU A 44 26.85 -6.46 9.94
CA GLU A 44 27.71 -5.28 10.14
C GLU A 44 28.05 -4.62 8.80
N ASP A 45 28.36 -5.40 7.75
CA ASP A 45 28.64 -4.88 6.42
C ASP A 45 27.42 -4.17 5.82
N PHE A 46 26.23 -4.76 5.93
CA PHE A 46 24.97 -4.16 5.50
C PHE A 46 24.66 -2.86 6.27
N LYS A 47 24.78 -2.90 7.60
CA LYS A 47 24.55 -1.74 8.46
C LYS A 47 25.52 -0.60 8.12
N ALA A 48 26.81 -0.88 7.98
CA ALA A 48 27.82 0.10 7.61
C ALA A 48 27.53 0.70 6.21
N MET A 49 27.12 -0.12 5.24
CA MET A 49 26.70 0.34 3.92
C MET A 49 25.51 1.30 4.02
N ILE A 50 24.45 0.96 4.76
CA ILE A 50 23.29 1.82 4.95
C ILE A 50 23.68 3.15 5.61
N VAL A 51 24.47 3.12 6.69
CA VAL A 51 24.94 4.32 7.38
C VAL A 51 25.69 5.26 6.43
N SER A 52 26.58 4.72 5.58
CA SER A 52 27.32 5.52 4.60
C SER A 52 26.43 6.20 3.55
N ARG A 53 25.21 5.71 3.35
CA ARG A 53 24.26 6.14 2.29
C ARG A 53 22.99 6.81 2.80
N LEU A 54 22.82 7.02 4.11
CA LEU A 54 21.63 7.64 4.68
C LEU A 54 21.30 9.02 4.08
N HIS A 55 22.32 9.74 3.62
CA HIS A 55 22.14 11.05 2.99
C HIS A 55 21.45 10.99 1.62
N ILE A 56 21.41 9.82 0.96
CA ILE A 56 20.67 9.61 -0.31
C ILE A 56 19.15 9.62 -0.07
N ALA A 57 18.72 9.15 1.11
CA ALA A 57 17.31 9.05 1.48
C ALA A 57 17.02 9.79 2.80
N PRO A 58 16.97 11.15 2.80
CA PRO A 58 16.81 11.95 4.01
C PRO A 58 15.57 11.61 4.83
N ILE A 59 14.53 11.06 4.20
CA ILE A 59 13.30 10.61 4.88
C ILE A 59 13.59 9.55 5.96
N LEU A 60 14.68 8.79 5.84
CA LEU A 60 15.08 7.79 6.82
C LEU A 60 15.61 8.39 8.12
N LYS A 61 15.93 9.68 8.13
CA LYS A 61 16.30 10.43 9.32
C LYS A 61 15.18 11.35 9.81
N ALA A 62 14.02 11.34 9.13
CA ALA A 62 12.91 12.21 9.46
C ALA A 62 11.89 11.49 10.34
N ARG A 63 11.50 12.14 11.42
CA ARG A 63 10.40 11.76 12.30
C ARG A 63 9.16 12.64 12.05
N LEU A 64 8.03 12.15 12.51
CA LEU A 64 6.80 12.94 12.48
C LEU A 64 6.79 13.95 13.63
N GLU A 65 6.51 15.19 13.30
CA GLU A 65 6.15 16.24 14.25
C GLU A 65 4.68 16.56 14.08
N LYS A 66 3.91 16.40 15.16
CA LYS A 66 2.49 16.70 15.17
C LYS A 66 2.26 18.19 15.14
N ALA A 67 1.25 18.62 14.38
CA ALA A 67 0.78 20.00 14.50
C ALA A 67 0.23 20.25 15.92
N PRO A 68 0.42 21.45 16.48
CA PRO A 68 -0.17 21.79 17.76
C PRO A 68 -1.68 21.50 17.77
N LEU A 69 -2.16 20.87 18.83
CA LEU A 69 -3.56 20.47 19.02
C LEU A 69 -4.13 19.52 17.93
N ASP A 70 -3.26 18.88 17.14
CA ASP A 70 -3.65 18.02 16.01
C ASP A 70 -4.63 18.70 15.02
N ILE A 71 -4.54 20.03 14.84
CA ILE A 71 -5.41 20.83 13.97
C ILE A 71 -5.06 20.67 12.49
N ASP A 72 -3.87 20.20 12.19
CA ASP A 72 -3.34 20.10 10.84
C ASP A 72 -2.56 18.80 10.63
N HIS A 73 -2.17 18.54 9.38
CA HIS A 73 -1.35 17.38 9.06
C HIS A 73 0.02 17.51 9.73
N PRO A 74 0.61 16.40 10.19
CA PRO A 74 1.95 16.39 10.73
C PRO A 74 2.98 16.76 9.67
N SER A 75 4.17 17.18 10.13
CA SER A 75 5.30 17.50 9.27
C SER A 75 6.46 16.53 9.49
N TRP A 76 7.25 16.32 8.44
CA TRP A 76 8.52 15.63 8.55
C TRP A 76 9.59 16.59 9.06
N VAL A 77 10.24 16.26 10.16
CA VAL A 77 11.38 16.99 10.72
C VAL A 77 12.58 16.06 10.88
N GLU A 78 13.78 16.56 10.77
CA GLU A 78 14.97 15.75 11.02
C GLU A 78 14.99 15.31 12.50
N ASP A 79 15.31 14.03 12.72
CA ASP A 79 15.44 13.48 14.08
C ASP A 79 16.87 13.71 14.57
N ASP A 80 17.03 14.65 15.50
CA ASP A 80 18.30 14.99 16.14
C ASP A 80 18.84 13.89 17.07
N GLN A 81 17.98 12.94 17.44
CA GLN A 81 18.33 11.78 18.25
C GLN A 81 18.32 10.46 17.43
N PHE A 82 18.49 10.59 16.11
CA PHE A 82 18.53 9.42 15.24
C PHE A 82 19.62 8.43 15.64
N ASP A 83 19.23 7.20 15.82
CA ASP A 83 20.09 6.08 16.19
C ASP A 83 19.82 4.90 15.28
N ILE A 84 20.81 4.53 14.46
CA ILE A 84 20.68 3.45 13.48
C ILE A 84 20.39 2.08 14.12
N ASP A 85 20.83 1.85 15.37
CA ASP A 85 20.62 0.60 16.09
C ASP A 85 19.16 0.38 16.50
N ARG A 86 18.35 1.42 16.34
CA ARG A 86 16.90 1.37 16.55
C ARG A 86 16.12 1.11 15.27
N HIS A 87 16.81 0.91 14.15
CA HIS A 87 16.22 0.76 12.82
C HIS A 87 16.71 -0.47 12.05
N ILE A 88 17.93 -0.95 12.33
CA ILE A 88 18.47 -2.16 11.70
C ILE A 88 18.75 -3.19 12.77
N PHE A 89 18.08 -4.33 12.65
CA PHE A 89 18.11 -5.38 13.66
C PHE A 89 18.69 -6.66 13.08
N ARG A 90 19.58 -7.29 13.84
CA ARG A 90 20.04 -8.65 13.58
C ARG A 90 19.02 -9.64 14.12
N ALA A 91 18.64 -10.62 13.34
CA ALA A 91 17.73 -11.68 13.73
C ALA A 91 18.28 -13.06 13.33
N SER A 92 18.11 -14.05 14.18
CA SER A 92 18.44 -15.43 13.85
C SER A 92 17.19 -16.17 13.42
N LEU A 93 17.27 -16.89 12.31
CA LEU A 93 16.16 -17.71 11.85
C LEU A 93 16.11 -19.03 12.64
N PRO A 94 14.98 -19.38 13.29
CA PRO A 94 14.85 -20.66 13.99
C PRO A 94 14.81 -21.84 12.99
N GLN A 95 15.06 -23.05 13.48
CA GLN A 95 14.92 -24.25 12.66
C GLN A 95 13.49 -24.37 12.11
N PRO A 96 13.31 -24.82 10.84
CA PRO A 96 14.30 -25.45 9.94
C PRO A 96 15.16 -24.48 9.10
N ARG A 97 15.13 -23.18 9.36
CA ARG A 97 15.94 -22.12 8.70
C ARG A 97 15.69 -22.04 7.19
N ASP A 98 14.48 -22.34 6.80
CA ASP A 98 14.04 -22.27 5.41
C ASP A 98 13.20 -21.00 5.15
N ARG A 99 12.88 -20.83 3.89
CA ARG A 99 12.07 -19.70 3.41
C ARG A 99 10.68 -19.65 4.07
N ALA A 100 10.01 -20.78 4.25
CA ALA A 100 8.69 -20.85 4.88
C ALA A 100 8.73 -20.34 6.34
N THR A 101 9.84 -20.62 7.05
CA THR A 101 10.05 -20.07 8.38
C THR A 101 10.24 -18.56 8.38
N LEU A 102 10.99 -18.03 7.39
CA LEU A 102 11.17 -16.57 7.21
C LEU A 102 9.83 -15.89 6.88
N GLU A 103 9.05 -16.42 5.95
CA GLU A 103 7.73 -15.92 5.56
C GLU A 103 6.78 -15.80 6.76
N ARG A 104 6.73 -16.83 7.59
CA ARG A 104 5.92 -16.82 8.81
C ARG A 104 6.35 -15.73 9.80
N ILE A 105 7.66 -15.55 9.99
CA ILE A 105 8.20 -14.49 10.85
C ILE A 105 7.92 -13.12 10.26
N VAL A 106 8.07 -12.93 8.97
CA VAL A 106 7.75 -11.69 8.27
C VAL A 106 6.27 -11.33 8.47
N GLY A 107 5.34 -12.29 8.32
CA GLY A 107 3.92 -12.07 8.60
C GLY A 107 3.68 -11.56 10.03
N TRP A 108 4.31 -12.20 11.01
CA TRP A 108 4.22 -11.79 12.41
C TRP A 108 4.84 -10.39 12.67
N MET A 109 5.97 -10.08 12.05
CA MET A 109 6.62 -8.76 12.19
C MET A 109 5.86 -7.66 11.47
N HIS A 110 5.25 -7.99 10.32
CA HIS A 110 4.42 -7.05 9.56
C HIS A 110 3.14 -6.67 10.32
N ALA A 111 2.66 -7.50 11.20
CA ALA A 111 1.53 -7.22 12.09
C ALA A 111 1.78 -6.13 13.14
N LYS A 112 3.04 -5.80 13.41
CA LYS A 112 3.40 -4.85 14.49
C LYS A 112 3.54 -3.44 13.95
N LEU A 113 2.93 -2.47 14.63
CA LEU A 113 3.03 -1.06 14.29
C LEU A 113 4.47 -0.55 14.43
N LEU A 114 4.84 0.42 13.60
CA LEU A 114 6.06 1.20 13.74
C LEU A 114 5.92 2.23 14.86
N ASN A 115 7.02 2.51 15.54
CA ASN A 115 7.04 3.53 16.60
C ASN A 115 7.02 4.93 15.99
N ARG A 116 5.90 5.64 16.15
CA ARG A 116 5.70 7.00 15.60
C ARG A 116 6.57 8.10 16.23
N ALA A 117 7.26 7.80 17.33
CA ALA A 117 8.22 8.73 17.94
C ALA A 117 9.60 8.76 17.26
N ARG A 118 9.79 7.94 16.22
CA ARG A 118 11.04 7.76 15.46
C ARG A 118 10.76 7.81 13.97
N PRO A 119 11.81 7.87 13.11
CA PRO A 119 11.66 7.61 11.68
C PRO A 119 10.91 6.30 11.43
N LEU A 120 9.95 6.33 10.51
CA LEU A 120 8.95 5.28 10.35
C LEU A 120 9.42 4.12 9.46
N TRP A 121 10.52 3.47 9.83
CA TRP A 121 11.07 2.32 9.12
C TRP A 121 11.86 1.40 10.03
N GLU A 122 11.95 0.13 9.64
CA GLU A 122 12.75 -0.90 10.31
C GLU A 122 13.27 -1.90 9.27
N PHE A 123 14.53 -2.35 9.41
CA PHE A 123 15.13 -3.43 8.63
C PHE A 123 15.56 -4.55 9.56
N TYR A 124 15.33 -5.79 9.12
CA TYR A 124 15.68 -6.99 9.88
C TYR A 124 16.51 -7.91 8.99
N VAL A 125 17.75 -8.16 9.39
CA VAL A 125 18.67 -9.06 8.70
C VAL A 125 18.60 -10.43 9.37
N PHE A 126 18.20 -11.44 8.60
CA PHE A 126 18.07 -12.83 9.06
C PHE A 126 19.23 -13.65 8.55
N GLU A 127 20.09 -14.08 9.46
CA GLU A 127 21.26 -14.89 9.15
C GLU A 127 21.01 -16.38 9.44
N GLY A 128 21.84 -17.23 8.86
CA GLY A 128 21.82 -18.67 9.08
C GLY A 128 20.74 -19.42 8.30
N MET A 129 20.26 -18.85 7.19
CA MET A 129 19.47 -19.60 6.21
C MET A 129 20.31 -20.70 5.55
N LYS A 130 19.62 -21.69 4.95
CA LYS A 130 20.26 -22.71 4.12
C LYS A 130 20.89 -22.09 2.87
N ASP A 131 21.76 -22.85 2.20
CA ASP A 131 22.33 -22.52 0.88
C ASP A 131 23.10 -21.19 0.83
N ASN A 132 23.76 -20.84 1.96
CA ASN A 132 24.53 -19.60 2.10
C ASN A 132 23.67 -18.33 1.86
N GLU A 133 22.39 -18.40 2.20
CA GLU A 133 21.44 -17.32 2.01
C GLU A 133 21.26 -16.50 3.28
N VAL A 134 20.87 -15.23 3.09
CA VAL A 134 20.45 -14.30 4.13
C VAL A 134 19.14 -13.64 3.74
N GLY A 135 18.27 -13.45 4.70
CA GLY A 135 17.00 -12.76 4.52
C GLY A 135 17.10 -11.30 4.96
N LEU A 136 16.47 -10.42 4.23
CA LEU A 136 16.24 -9.04 4.64
C LEU A 136 14.75 -8.74 4.61
N TYR A 137 14.17 -8.43 5.74
CA TYR A 137 12.83 -7.87 5.81
C TYR A 137 12.93 -6.36 6.01
N SER A 138 12.42 -5.59 5.05
CA SER A 138 12.30 -4.14 5.13
C SER A 138 10.85 -3.75 5.40
N LYS A 139 10.65 -2.80 6.30
CA LYS A 139 9.33 -2.29 6.66
C LYS A 139 9.39 -0.76 6.75
N MET A 140 8.45 -0.08 6.09
CA MET A 140 8.34 1.37 6.11
C MET A 140 6.88 1.79 6.07
N HIS A 141 6.52 2.82 6.83
CA HIS A 141 5.15 3.35 6.82
C HIS A 141 4.81 3.96 5.46
N HIS A 142 3.61 3.71 4.96
CA HIS A 142 3.18 4.18 3.63
C HIS A 142 3.20 5.71 3.49
N ALA A 143 3.01 6.44 4.58
CA ALA A 143 3.14 7.88 4.60
C ALA A 143 4.56 8.40 4.29
N ALA A 144 5.61 7.57 4.50
CA ALA A 144 7.01 7.91 4.23
C ALA A 144 7.48 7.46 2.84
N ILE A 145 6.69 6.66 2.12
CA ILE A 145 7.02 6.15 0.79
C ILE A 145 6.17 6.85 -0.24
N ASP A 146 6.66 7.96 -0.75
CA ASP A 146 6.26 8.46 -2.06
C ASP A 146 7.12 7.81 -3.16
N GLY A 147 6.78 8.04 -4.42
CA GLY A 147 7.54 7.40 -5.49
C GLY A 147 8.99 7.89 -5.61
N GLY A 148 9.33 9.07 -5.10
CA GLY A 148 10.70 9.58 -5.03
C GLY A 148 11.47 8.89 -3.90
N ALA A 149 10.84 8.74 -2.74
CA ALA A 149 11.42 8.03 -1.60
C ALA A 149 11.68 6.55 -1.91
N GLY A 150 10.78 5.88 -2.63
CA GLY A 150 10.98 4.49 -3.07
C GLY A 150 12.21 4.33 -3.98
N ALA A 151 12.40 5.23 -4.94
CA ALA A 151 13.59 5.23 -5.81
C ALA A 151 14.88 5.53 -5.02
N ALA A 152 14.86 6.51 -4.10
CA ALA A 152 15.99 6.84 -3.24
C ALA A 152 16.34 5.66 -2.33
N LEU A 153 15.37 4.96 -1.77
CA LEU A 153 15.55 3.78 -0.95
C LEU A 153 16.18 2.63 -1.75
N THR A 154 15.70 2.38 -2.96
CA THR A 154 16.29 1.38 -3.85
C THR A 154 17.74 1.71 -4.16
N ASN A 155 18.04 2.97 -4.48
CA ASN A 155 19.41 3.43 -4.73
C ASN A 155 20.30 3.37 -3.48
N MET A 156 19.74 3.48 -2.29
CA MET A 156 20.51 3.38 -1.06
C MET A 156 20.87 1.92 -0.73
N ILE A 157 19.90 1.01 -0.86
CA ILE A 157 20.07 -0.39 -0.45
C ILE A 157 20.88 -1.19 -1.48
N TYR A 158 20.66 -0.94 -2.79
CA TYR A 158 21.16 -1.83 -3.82
C TYR A 158 22.30 -1.24 -4.65
N ASP A 159 23.19 -2.12 -5.05
CA ASP A 159 24.24 -1.92 -6.03
C ASP A 159 23.98 -2.78 -7.28
N ILE A 160 24.56 -2.40 -8.43
CA ILE A 160 24.52 -3.18 -9.68
C ILE A 160 25.77 -4.05 -9.87
N SER A 161 26.62 -4.08 -8.87
CA SER A 161 27.90 -4.82 -8.85
C SER A 161 28.05 -5.48 -7.47
N PRO A 162 28.70 -6.66 -7.37
CA PRO A 162 29.05 -7.26 -6.10
C PRO A 162 30.02 -6.41 -5.26
N THR A 163 30.78 -5.52 -5.91
CA THR A 163 31.61 -4.55 -5.18
C THR A 163 30.74 -3.36 -4.77
N PRO A 164 30.55 -3.11 -3.46
CA PRO A 164 29.76 -1.97 -3.00
C PRO A 164 30.34 -0.66 -3.54
N ARG A 165 29.48 0.17 -4.12
CA ARG A 165 29.89 1.49 -4.61
C ARG A 165 30.29 2.40 -3.46
N LYS A 166 31.32 3.18 -3.66
CA LYS A 166 31.64 4.31 -2.77
C LYS A 166 30.65 5.43 -3.07
N VAL A 167 30.08 5.97 -2.03
CA VAL A 167 29.18 7.12 -2.13
C VAL A 167 29.87 8.26 -1.40
N ASP A 168 30.10 9.36 -2.11
CA ASP A 168 30.74 10.52 -1.52
C ASP A 168 29.87 11.09 -0.38
N PRO A 169 30.48 11.45 0.75
CA PRO A 169 29.76 12.11 1.83
C PRO A 169 29.17 13.44 1.31
N PRO A 170 28.08 13.93 1.88
CA PRO A 170 27.52 15.21 1.49
C PRO A 170 28.58 16.30 1.59
N THR A 171 28.71 17.08 0.52
CA THR A 171 29.70 18.17 0.44
C THR A 171 29.51 19.11 1.63
N ALA A 172 30.55 19.32 2.42
CA ALA A 172 30.54 20.28 3.52
C ALA A 172 30.19 21.67 2.95
N GLY A 173 29.03 22.19 3.26
CA GLY A 173 28.51 23.45 2.70
C GLY A 173 27.08 23.37 2.17
N ALA A 174 26.41 22.21 2.20
CA ALA A 174 24.96 22.19 2.11
C ALA A 174 24.40 23.07 3.21
N LYS A 175 23.69 24.14 2.83
CA LYS A 175 23.10 25.10 3.77
C LYS A 175 22.43 24.31 4.89
N PRO A 176 22.68 24.68 6.17
CA PRO A 176 21.87 24.16 7.26
C PRO A 176 20.41 24.37 6.85
N GLY A 177 19.59 23.36 7.06
CA GLY A 177 18.16 23.50 6.88
C GLY A 177 17.64 24.72 7.63
N PRO A 178 16.48 25.25 7.25
CA PRO A 178 15.91 26.41 7.96
C PRO A 178 15.90 26.13 9.46
N GLU A 179 16.23 27.16 10.24
CA GLU A 179 16.19 27.09 11.70
C GLU A 179 14.83 26.53 12.18
N PRO A 180 14.79 25.85 13.33
CA PRO A 180 13.54 25.35 13.89
C PRO A 180 12.52 26.50 13.88
N ARG A 181 11.47 26.35 13.12
CA ARG A 181 10.43 27.38 13.06
C ARG A 181 9.83 27.52 14.46
N ASP A 182 9.78 28.74 14.95
CA ASP A 182 9.09 29.07 16.20
C ASP A 182 7.66 28.48 16.15
N ILE A 183 7.23 27.89 17.26
CA ILE A 183 5.88 27.32 17.42
C ILE A 183 4.81 28.31 16.98
N ALA A 184 5.03 29.61 17.26
CA ALA A 184 4.16 30.70 16.81
C ALA A 184 4.12 30.85 15.29
N ALA A 185 5.26 30.68 14.58
CA ALA A 185 5.33 30.76 13.12
C ALA A 185 4.62 29.55 12.47
N ASN A 186 4.78 28.35 13.03
CA ASN A 186 4.06 27.14 12.56
C ASN A 186 2.55 27.26 12.77
N LEU A 187 2.12 27.81 13.90
CA LEU A 187 0.71 28.10 14.16
C LEU A 187 0.14 29.13 13.18
N LEU A 188 0.89 30.17 12.86
CA LEU A 188 0.49 31.23 11.96
C LEU A 188 0.40 30.71 10.51
N ASP A 189 1.37 29.93 10.05
CA ASP A 189 1.36 29.30 8.71
C ASP A 189 0.21 28.31 8.56
N SER A 190 -0.04 27.48 9.57
CA SER A 190 -1.18 26.55 9.58
C SER A 190 -2.51 27.29 9.54
N TYR A 191 -2.62 28.38 10.28
CA TYR A 191 -3.80 29.25 10.31
C TYR A 191 -4.00 29.97 8.97
N GLN A 192 -2.93 30.54 8.37
CA GLN A 192 -3.02 31.23 7.08
C GLN A 192 -3.38 30.27 5.95
N GLN A 193 -2.82 29.06 5.92
CA GLN A 193 -3.20 28.05 4.94
C GLN A 193 -4.65 27.60 5.10
N PHE A 194 -5.11 27.51 6.34
CA PHE A 194 -6.51 27.17 6.65
C PHE A 194 -7.51 28.22 6.14
N ILE A 195 -7.24 29.52 6.34
CA ILE A 195 -8.14 30.60 5.92
C ILE A 195 -8.04 30.94 4.43
N THR A 196 -6.93 30.59 3.75
CA THR A 196 -6.71 30.85 2.33
C THR A 196 -7.14 29.68 1.42
N GLN A 197 -7.43 28.50 1.96
CA GLN A 197 -8.04 27.44 1.18
C GLN A 197 -9.47 27.84 0.77
N PRO A 198 -9.81 27.85 -0.52
CA PRO A 198 -11.16 28.16 -0.95
C PRO A 198 -12.09 27.06 -0.45
N LEU A 199 -12.81 27.35 0.62
CA LEU A 199 -13.98 26.60 1.01
C LEU A 199 -15.08 26.90 0.01
N ASP A 200 -15.26 26.02 -0.96
CA ASP A 200 -16.46 26.01 -1.81
C ASP A 200 -17.66 25.51 -0.99
N ALA A 201 -17.88 26.18 0.13
CA ALA A 201 -19.05 26.04 0.97
C ALA A 201 -19.92 27.30 0.79
N SER A 202 -20.37 27.54 -0.44
CA SER A 202 -21.23 28.68 -0.77
C SER A 202 -22.62 28.67 -0.10
N ALA A 203 -22.93 27.69 0.73
CA ALA A 203 -24.20 27.59 1.43
C ALA A 203 -24.12 27.75 2.97
N ALA A 204 -22.96 27.56 3.61
CA ALA A 204 -22.86 27.58 5.08
C ALA A 204 -22.24 28.86 5.66
N ALA A 205 -21.57 29.68 4.84
CA ALA A 205 -20.81 30.84 5.31
C ALA A 205 -21.63 32.15 5.41
N LYS A 206 -22.91 32.14 5.14
CA LYS A 206 -23.71 33.39 5.15
C LYS A 206 -24.12 33.91 6.51
N ASN A 207 -23.89 33.20 7.59
CA ASN A 207 -24.42 33.58 8.91
C ASN A 207 -23.44 33.71 10.08
N LEU A 208 -22.12 33.67 9.86
CA LEU A 208 -21.18 33.94 10.97
C LEU A 208 -20.24 35.11 10.60
N GLN A 209 -20.64 36.29 11.01
CA GLN A 209 -19.74 37.43 11.15
C GLN A 209 -19.05 37.33 12.51
N LEU A 210 -17.79 36.82 12.52
CA LEU A 210 -16.92 36.92 13.69
C LEU A 210 -16.19 38.26 13.70
N PRO A 211 -16.06 38.93 14.86
CA PRO A 211 -15.36 40.21 14.93
C PRO A 211 -13.86 40.01 14.67
N ARG A 212 -13.33 40.66 13.66
CA ARG A 212 -11.88 40.77 13.41
C ARG A 212 -11.28 41.73 14.43
N THR A 213 -10.64 41.22 15.46
CA THR A 213 -9.77 42.04 16.32
C THR A 213 -8.34 41.97 15.83
N GLY A 214 -7.83 43.11 15.43
CA GLY A 214 -6.50 43.25 14.85
C GLY A 214 -5.38 43.32 15.88
N LYS A 215 -5.04 42.22 16.51
CA LYS A 215 -3.74 41.89 17.13
C LYS A 215 -3.76 40.43 17.49
N SER A 216 -3.07 39.60 16.73
CA SER A 216 -2.92 38.17 17.02
C SER A 216 -1.88 37.99 18.12
N ASP A 217 -2.33 37.74 19.33
CA ASP A 217 -1.49 37.13 20.36
C ASP A 217 -1.70 35.61 20.40
N ILE A 218 -0.76 34.89 21.01
CA ILE A 218 -0.82 33.43 21.11
C ILE A 218 -2.12 32.96 21.80
N GLY A 219 -2.64 33.74 22.73
CA GLY A 219 -3.87 33.44 23.45
C GLY A 219 -5.11 33.47 22.53
N SER A 220 -5.22 34.46 21.63
CA SER A 220 -6.32 34.52 20.65
C SER A 220 -6.25 33.38 19.63
N ILE A 221 -5.05 33.01 19.18
CA ILE A 221 -4.84 31.87 18.25
C ILE A 221 -5.24 30.55 18.91
N LEU A 222 -4.87 30.33 20.18
CA LEU A 222 -5.23 29.14 20.93
C LEU A 222 -6.75 29.08 21.20
N PHE A 223 -7.38 30.23 21.50
CA PHE A 223 -8.80 30.30 21.71
C PHE A 223 -9.59 30.05 20.42
N ASP A 224 -9.20 30.66 19.32
CA ASP A 224 -9.84 30.47 18.01
C ASP A 224 -9.69 29.03 17.54
N ASN A 225 -8.55 28.39 17.80
CA ASN A 225 -8.35 26.97 17.52
C ASN A 225 -9.19 26.06 18.41
N ALA A 226 -9.29 26.33 19.70
CA ALA A 226 -10.16 25.58 20.59
C ALA A 226 -11.63 25.70 20.16
N MET A 227 -12.06 26.90 19.79
CA MET A 227 -13.40 27.14 19.26
C MET A 227 -13.63 26.43 17.93
N TYR A 228 -12.64 26.39 17.04
CA TYR A 228 -12.71 25.62 15.79
C TYR A 228 -12.87 24.11 16.03
N GLN A 229 -12.08 23.56 16.95
CA GLN A 229 -12.20 22.14 17.32
C GLN A 229 -13.60 21.83 17.90
N ILE A 230 -14.10 22.71 18.76
CA ILE A 230 -15.46 22.58 19.32
C ILE A 230 -16.49 22.70 18.20
N GLU A 231 -16.34 23.67 17.30
CA GLU A 231 -17.28 23.88 16.20
C GLU A 231 -17.23 22.71 15.20
N SER A 232 -16.04 22.19 14.89
CA SER A 232 -15.87 21.00 14.04
C SER A 232 -16.48 19.77 14.69
N ALA A 233 -16.29 19.59 16.00
CA ALA A 233 -16.92 18.51 16.76
C ALA A 233 -18.45 18.66 16.81
N VAL A 234 -18.96 19.88 16.97
CA VAL A 234 -20.40 20.19 16.96
C VAL A 234 -21.00 19.95 15.57
N ARG A 235 -20.33 20.41 14.50
CA ARG A 235 -20.75 20.13 13.12
C ARG A 235 -20.74 18.64 12.81
N PHE A 236 -19.73 17.91 13.27
CA PHE A 236 -19.70 16.45 13.14
C PHE A 236 -20.85 15.81 13.91
N ALA A 237 -21.03 16.17 15.19
CA ALA A 237 -22.14 15.68 15.99
C ALA A 237 -23.51 16.01 15.35
N GLY A 238 -23.61 17.20 14.75
CA GLY A 238 -24.79 17.61 13.98
C GLY A 238 -25.00 16.80 12.69
N ASN A 239 -23.93 16.26 12.11
CA ASN A 239 -23.98 15.40 10.92
C ASN A 239 -24.18 13.91 11.25
N ILE A 240 -23.96 13.48 12.51
CA ILE A 240 -24.21 12.09 12.94
C ILE A 240 -25.63 11.63 12.59
N PRO A 241 -26.71 12.39 12.85
CA PRO A 241 -28.05 11.97 12.47
C PRO A 241 -28.18 11.77 10.95
N THR A 242 -27.56 12.64 10.15
CA THR A 242 -27.56 12.52 8.68
C THR A 242 -26.75 11.30 8.23
N MET A 243 -25.61 11.03 8.85
CA MET A 243 -24.81 9.83 8.57
C MET A 243 -25.56 8.57 8.99
N VAL A 244 -26.15 8.55 10.19
CA VAL A 244 -26.99 7.43 10.67
C VAL A 244 -28.18 7.24 9.75
N LYS A 245 -28.82 8.33 9.30
CA LYS A 245 -29.91 8.27 8.32
C LYS A 245 -29.42 7.71 6.99
N SER A 246 -28.32 8.17 6.46
CA SER A 246 -27.73 7.64 5.22
C SER A 246 -27.36 6.16 5.33
N VAL A 247 -26.75 5.76 6.45
CA VAL A 247 -26.48 4.34 6.74
C VAL A 247 -27.78 3.54 6.86
N SER A 248 -28.78 4.07 7.57
CA SER A 248 -30.09 3.42 7.71
C SER A 248 -30.86 3.33 6.40
N GLU A 249 -30.75 4.35 5.52
CA GLU A 249 -31.31 4.34 4.17
C GLU A 249 -30.62 3.29 3.28
N VAL A 250 -29.29 3.17 3.38
CA VAL A 250 -28.54 2.11 2.69
C VAL A 250 -28.94 0.73 3.20
N LEU A 251 -29.02 0.57 4.53
CA LEU A 251 -29.50 -0.68 5.15
C LEU A 251 -30.96 -0.97 4.79
N GLY A 252 -31.82 0.05 4.76
CA GLY A 252 -33.20 -0.08 4.30
C GLY A 252 -33.30 -0.50 2.84
N LYS A 253 -32.47 0.07 1.95
CA LYS A 253 -32.38 -0.33 0.55
C LYS A 253 -31.83 -1.77 0.38
N ILE A 254 -30.91 -2.20 1.25
CA ILE A 254 -30.43 -3.58 1.29
C ILE A 254 -31.53 -4.55 1.75
N SER A 255 -32.47 -4.09 2.57
CA SER A 255 -33.60 -4.90 3.06
C SER A 255 -34.74 -5.02 2.05
N ASP A 256 -34.87 -4.07 1.11
CA ASP A 256 -35.87 -4.14 0.03
C ASP A 256 -35.39 -5.05 -1.13
N PRO A 257 -36.11 -6.12 -1.49
CA PRO A 257 -35.67 -7.08 -2.51
C PRO A 257 -35.33 -6.46 -3.87
N LYS A 258 -36.12 -5.48 -4.35
CA LYS A 258 -35.88 -4.83 -5.65
C LYS A 258 -34.67 -3.89 -5.64
N SER A 259 -34.54 -3.11 -4.58
CA SER A 259 -33.40 -2.23 -4.39
C SER A 259 -32.11 -3.02 -4.13
N ARG A 260 -32.22 -4.16 -3.43
CA ARG A 260 -31.12 -5.10 -3.19
C ARG A 260 -30.56 -5.68 -4.50
N GLU A 261 -31.43 -6.06 -5.44
CA GLU A 261 -31.00 -6.61 -6.74
C GLU A 261 -30.26 -5.53 -7.59
N SER A 262 -30.76 -4.31 -7.59
CA SER A 262 -30.09 -3.17 -8.24
C SER A 262 -28.75 -2.84 -7.60
N LEU A 263 -28.67 -2.75 -6.26
CA LEU A 263 -27.42 -2.53 -5.53
C LEU A 263 -26.44 -3.69 -5.70
N ALA A 264 -26.93 -4.93 -5.68
CA ALA A 264 -26.11 -6.13 -5.89
C ALA A 264 -25.45 -6.17 -7.27
N SER A 265 -26.05 -5.50 -8.28
CA SER A 265 -25.42 -5.37 -9.59
C SER A 265 -24.24 -4.40 -9.60
N MET A 266 -24.21 -3.40 -8.70
CA MET A 266 -23.22 -2.33 -8.65
C MET A 266 -22.06 -2.59 -7.68
N VAL A 267 -22.27 -3.45 -6.66
CA VAL A 267 -21.28 -3.73 -5.62
C VAL A 267 -20.66 -5.11 -5.80
N SER A 268 -19.46 -5.28 -5.22
CA SER A 268 -18.78 -6.58 -5.22
C SER A 268 -19.55 -7.61 -4.39
N PRO A 269 -19.60 -8.89 -4.80
CA PRO A 269 -20.26 -9.92 -4.02
C PRO A 269 -19.47 -10.16 -2.72
N PRO A 270 -20.13 -10.25 -1.56
CA PRO A 270 -19.44 -10.52 -0.31
C PRO A 270 -18.87 -11.94 -0.26
N THR A 271 -17.69 -12.09 0.29
CA THR A 271 -17.01 -13.37 0.53
C THR A 271 -16.35 -13.37 1.91
N MET A 272 -15.73 -14.49 2.31
CA MET A 272 -14.91 -14.52 3.52
C MET A 272 -13.76 -13.49 3.49
N LEU A 273 -13.26 -13.11 2.32
CA LEU A 273 -12.17 -12.14 2.15
C LEU A 273 -12.59 -10.70 2.49
N ASN A 274 -13.88 -10.45 2.68
CA ASN A 274 -14.45 -9.13 2.97
C ASN A 274 -14.84 -8.95 4.44
N LYS A 275 -14.37 -9.83 5.30
CA LYS A 275 -14.62 -9.75 6.74
C LYS A 275 -13.60 -8.87 7.46
N SER A 276 -13.91 -8.55 8.70
CA SER A 276 -13.00 -7.87 9.61
C SER A 276 -11.76 -8.72 9.87
N ILE A 277 -10.59 -8.10 9.79
CA ILE A 277 -9.31 -8.76 10.03
C ILE A 277 -8.83 -8.51 11.47
N SER A 278 -8.10 -9.48 12.01
CA SER A 278 -7.36 -9.31 13.28
C SER A 278 -6.05 -8.53 13.06
N SER A 279 -5.32 -8.27 14.14
CA SER A 279 -3.98 -7.70 14.05
C SER A 279 -2.94 -8.65 13.47
N GLU A 280 -3.20 -9.97 13.48
CA GLU A 280 -2.26 -10.97 12.97
C GLU A 280 -2.27 -11.06 11.44
N ARG A 281 -1.10 -11.35 10.86
CA ARG A 281 -0.91 -11.50 9.41
C ARG A 281 -0.34 -12.85 9.07
N SER A 282 -0.86 -13.46 7.99
CA SER A 282 -0.25 -14.57 7.28
C SER A 282 0.37 -14.04 5.98
N PHE A 283 1.62 -14.38 5.72
CA PHE A 283 2.38 -13.96 4.55
C PHE A 283 3.10 -15.14 3.93
N ALA A 284 3.09 -15.20 2.60
CA ALA A 284 3.89 -16.13 1.82
C ALA A 284 4.20 -15.52 0.44
N GLY A 285 5.24 -16.04 -0.20
CA GLY A 285 5.67 -15.60 -1.52
C GLY A 285 5.83 -16.73 -2.51
N VAL A 286 5.68 -16.46 -3.79
CA VAL A 286 5.90 -17.40 -4.88
C VAL A 286 6.41 -16.67 -6.12
N SER A 287 7.26 -17.34 -6.90
CA SER A 287 7.86 -16.74 -8.11
C SER A 287 7.46 -17.53 -9.35
N ILE A 288 7.20 -16.81 -10.44
CA ILE A 288 7.02 -17.37 -11.78
C ILE A 288 7.89 -16.63 -12.81
N SER A 289 8.06 -17.19 -13.99
CA SER A 289 8.88 -16.57 -15.04
C SER A 289 8.18 -15.33 -15.66
N LEU A 290 8.90 -14.21 -15.67
CA LEU A 290 8.46 -12.96 -16.32
C LEU A 290 8.41 -13.10 -17.84
N SER A 291 9.43 -13.73 -18.46
CA SER A 291 9.50 -13.93 -19.91
C SER A 291 8.34 -14.79 -20.40
N ARG A 292 8.05 -15.91 -19.73
CA ARG A 292 6.88 -16.77 -20.03
C ARG A 292 5.56 -16.02 -19.86
N SER A 293 5.41 -15.25 -18.77
CA SER A 293 4.21 -14.45 -18.54
C SER A 293 4.00 -13.37 -19.61
N LYS A 294 5.10 -12.73 -20.11
CA LYS A 294 5.02 -11.79 -21.23
C LYS A 294 4.69 -12.46 -22.56
N ALA A 295 5.25 -13.64 -22.82
CA ALA A 295 4.92 -14.42 -24.00
C ALA A 295 3.43 -14.79 -24.03
N LEU A 296 2.90 -15.24 -22.90
CA LEU A 296 1.49 -15.56 -22.72
C LEU A 296 0.61 -14.30 -22.91
N ALA A 297 0.97 -13.17 -22.32
CA ALA A 297 0.25 -11.92 -22.50
C ALA A 297 0.17 -11.51 -23.98
N LYS A 298 1.31 -11.60 -24.70
CA LYS A 298 1.38 -11.30 -26.13
C LYS A 298 0.50 -12.25 -26.96
N GLN A 299 0.54 -13.55 -26.66
CA GLN A 299 -0.29 -14.57 -27.33
C GLN A 299 -1.78 -14.34 -27.12
N ALA A 300 -2.18 -13.90 -25.91
CA ALA A 300 -3.55 -13.57 -25.57
C ALA A 300 -4.01 -12.21 -26.10
N GLY A 301 -3.13 -11.39 -26.69
CA GLY A 301 -3.43 -10.02 -27.11
C GLY A 301 -3.63 -9.03 -25.97
N GLY A 302 -3.15 -9.37 -24.76
CA GLY A 302 -3.25 -8.57 -23.54
C GLY A 302 -1.90 -8.00 -23.09
N LYS A 303 -1.87 -7.52 -21.86
CA LYS A 303 -0.69 -6.99 -21.17
C LYS A 303 -0.29 -7.88 -20.00
N LEU A 304 0.93 -7.73 -19.51
CA LEU A 304 1.41 -8.46 -18.34
C LEU A 304 0.46 -8.35 -17.14
N ASN A 305 -0.11 -7.16 -16.91
CA ASN A 305 -1.04 -6.96 -15.80
C ASN A 305 -2.33 -7.79 -15.94
N ASP A 306 -2.77 -8.06 -17.16
CA ASP A 306 -3.97 -8.89 -17.39
C ASP A 306 -3.68 -10.36 -17.02
N VAL A 307 -2.46 -10.84 -17.31
CA VAL A 307 -2.00 -12.18 -16.87
C VAL A 307 -1.90 -12.25 -15.35
N VAL A 308 -1.33 -11.23 -14.68
CA VAL A 308 -1.27 -11.15 -13.22
C VAL A 308 -2.67 -11.21 -12.60
N LEU A 309 -3.63 -10.46 -13.15
CA LEU A 309 -5.02 -10.48 -12.69
C LEU A 309 -5.69 -11.86 -12.94
N ALA A 310 -5.40 -12.50 -14.07
CA ALA A 310 -5.95 -13.82 -14.39
C ALA A 310 -5.43 -14.90 -13.43
N LEU A 311 -4.14 -14.83 -13.08
CA LEU A 311 -3.53 -15.74 -12.10
C LEU A 311 -4.11 -15.52 -10.71
N ALA A 312 -4.17 -14.26 -10.25
CA ALA A 312 -4.81 -13.92 -8.97
C ALA A 312 -6.27 -14.39 -8.94
N SER A 313 -7.01 -14.20 -10.04
CA SER A 313 -8.37 -14.70 -10.20
C SER A 313 -8.47 -16.21 -10.07
N GLY A 314 -7.59 -16.96 -10.76
CA GLY A 314 -7.56 -18.41 -10.71
C GLY A 314 -7.33 -18.95 -9.30
N VAL A 315 -6.30 -18.43 -8.63
CA VAL A 315 -5.97 -18.77 -7.26
C VAL A 315 -7.14 -18.49 -6.31
N VAL A 316 -7.72 -17.28 -6.37
CA VAL A 316 -8.84 -16.91 -5.50
C VAL A 316 -10.08 -17.74 -5.79
N ARG A 317 -10.39 -17.99 -7.07
CA ARG A 317 -11.50 -18.86 -7.49
C ARG A 317 -11.34 -20.26 -6.91
N ARG A 318 -10.14 -20.86 -7.07
CA ARG A 318 -9.85 -22.21 -6.58
C ARG A 318 -9.93 -22.26 -5.06
N TYR A 319 -9.30 -21.33 -4.39
CA TYR A 319 -9.32 -21.26 -2.93
C TYR A 319 -10.75 -21.18 -2.38
N LEU A 320 -11.58 -20.30 -2.94
CA LEU A 320 -12.96 -20.16 -2.50
C LEU A 320 -13.82 -21.41 -2.81
N LYS A 321 -13.58 -22.12 -3.91
CA LYS A 321 -14.27 -23.39 -4.21
C LYS A 321 -13.92 -24.48 -3.20
N GLU A 322 -12.66 -24.54 -2.75
CA GLU A 322 -12.15 -25.59 -1.85
C GLU A 322 -12.45 -25.29 -0.38
N HIS A 323 -12.43 -24.03 0.03
CA HIS A 323 -12.48 -23.64 1.44
C HIS A 323 -13.68 -22.80 1.86
N SER A 324 -14.53 -22.37 0.91
CA SER A 324 -15.67 -21.48 1.18
C SER A 324 -16.72 -21.60 0.08
N THR A 325 -17.43 -20.52 -0.20
CA THR A 325 -18.40 -20.42 -1.29
C THR A 325 -17.91 -19.43 -2.34
N LEU A 326 -17.83 -19.88 -3.59
CA LEU A 326 -17.56 -19.03 -4.73
C LEU A 326 -18.87 -18.39 -5.21
N PRO A 327 -19.00 -17.05 -5.20
CA PRO A 327 -20.18 -16.37 -5.72
C PRO A 327 -20.38 -16.61 -7.23
N ALA A 328 -21.64 -16.69 -7.66
CA ALA A 328 -21.98 -16.76 -9.10
C ALA A 328 -21.58 -15.47 -9.84
N LYS A 329 -21.63 -14.33 -9.19
CA LYS A 329 -21.11 -13.05 -9.70
C LYS A 329 -19.59 -13.01 -9.55
N SER A 330 -18.91 -12.48 -10.59
CA SER A 330 -17.47 -12.28 -10.54
C SER A 330 -17.04 -11.40 -9.36
N LEU A 331 -15.94 -11.77 -8.74
CA LEU A 331 -15.23 -10.92 -7.79
C LEU A 331 -14.57 -9.73 -8.50
N THR A 332 -14.23 -8.72 -7.70
CA THR A 332 -13.51 -7.53 -8.15
C THR A 332 -12.20 -7.36 -7.41
N ALA A 333 -11.23 -6.77 -8.09
CA ALA A 333 -9.97 -6.36 -7.50
C ALA A 333 -9.86 -4.83 -7.50
N ALA A 334 -9.34 -4.28 -6.39
CA ALA A 334 -8.78 -2.94 -6.36
C ALA A 334 -7.35 -3.00 -6.92
N VAL A 335 -7.11 -2.28 -8.01
CA VAL A 335 -5.82 -2.24 -8.69
C VAL A 335 -5.25 -0.83 -8.58
N PRO A 336 -4.20 -0.61 -7.80
CA PRO A 336 -3.53 0.69 -7.75
C PRO A 336 -2.91 1.02 -9.10
N ILE A 337 -3.20 2.21 -9.64
CA ILE A 337 -2.62 2.74 -10.87
C ILE A 337 -1.84 3.99 -10.52
N SER A 338 -0.58 4.06 -10.97
CA SER A 338 0.18 5.30 -10.93
C SER A 338 -0.42 6.29 -11.92
N LEU A 339 -0.73 7.50 -11.45
CA LEU A 339 -1.18 8.61 -12.29
C LEU A 339 -0.02 9.45 -12.82
N ARG A 340 1.23 9.08 -12.51
CA ARG A 340 2.41 9.82 -12.95
C ARG A 340 2.53 9.84 -14.47
N GLU A 341 2.76 11.03 -15.01
CA GLU A 341 3.24 11.19 -16.37
C GLU A 341 4.70 10.80 -16.46
N GLU A 342 5.10 10.23 -17.61
CA GLU A 342 6.50 9.91 -17.88
C GLU A 342 7.35 11.19 -17.75
N GLY A 343 8.33 11.17 -16.82
CA GLY A 343 9.21 12.31 -16.55
C GLY A 343 8.86 13.17 -15.34
N ASN A 344 7.71 12.95 -14.68
CA ASN A 344 7.38 13.66 -13.44
C ASN A 344 8.12 13.04 -12.25
N THR A 345 9.05 13.82 -11.65
CA THR A 345 9.87 13.44 -10.49
C THR A 345 9.36 14.04 -9.17
N GLU A 346 8.18 14.67 -9.17
CA GLU A 346 7.63 15.24 -7.94
C GLU A 346 7.35 14.16 -6.90
N ALA A 347 7.80 14.42 -5.68
CA ALA A 347 7.67 13.53 -4.55
C ALA A 347 6.27 13.67 -3.91
N ASN A 348 5.26 13.02 -4.51
CA ASN A 348 3.92 12.90 -3.96
C ASN A 348 3.28 11.56 -4.35
N ASN A 349 2.45 11.00 -3.47
CA ASN A 349 1.67 9.81 -3.77
C ASN A 349 0.57 10.17 -4.79
N GLN A 350 0.71 9.68 -6.02
CA GLN A 350 -0.28 9.81 -7.09
C GLN A 350 -0.79 8.40 -7.46
N VAL A 351 -1.46 7.76 -6.52
CA VAL A 351 -2.02 6.42 -6.73
C VAL A 351 -3.54 6.52 -6.73
N PHE A 352 -4.16 6.06 -7.80
CA PHE A 352 -5.61 5.89 -7.90
C PHE A 352 -5.96 4.41 -7.90
N GLY A 353 -6.98 4.01 -7.13
CA GLY A 353 -7.49 2.65 -7.12
C GLY A 353 -8.53 2.44 -8.22
N MET A 354 -8.22 1.68 -9.26
CA MET A 354 -9.21 1.20 -10.20
C MET A 354 -9.85 -0.08 -9.66
N ILE A 355 -11.17 -0.17 -9.68
CA ILE A 355 -11.89 -1.41 -9.37
C ILE A 355 -12.25 -2.09 -10.69
N CYS A 356 -11.83 -3.33 -10.85
CA CYS A 356 -12.13 -4.12 -12.04
C CYS A 356 -12.61 -5.53 -11.68
N SER A 357 -13.48 -6.09 -12.52
CA SER A 357 -13.85 -7.51 -12.43
C SER A 357 -12.66 -8.39 -12.80
N ILE A 358 -12.46 -9.45 -12.02
CA ILE A 358 -11.41 -10.45 -12.27
C ILE A 358 -11.96 -11.78 -12.80
N ALA A 359 -13.20 -11.80 -13.28
CA ALA A 359 -13.83 -12.91 -13.98
C ALA A 359 -13.77 -14.26 -13.23
N THR A 360 -13.87 -14.27 -11.90
CA THR A 360 -13.81 -15.50 -11.08
C THR A 360 -14.98 -16.46 -11.33
N ASN A 361 -16.07 -16.00 -11.94
CA ASN A 361 -17.21 -16.82 -12.35
C ASN A 361 -16.91 -17.69 -13.58
N ILE A 362 -15.84 -17.41 -14.34
CA ILE A 362 -15.44 -18.17 -15.53
C ILE A 362 -14.43 -19.25 -15.11
N GLU A 363 -14.77 -20.52 -15.44
CA GLU A 363 -13.94 -21.66 -15.05
C GLU A 363 -12.74 -21.86 -15.98
N ASP A 364 -12.97 -21.77 -17.29
CA ASP A 364 -11.92 -21.94 -18.29
C ASP A 364 -10.85 -20.84 -18.18
N PRO A 365 -9.55 -21.19 -18.00
CA PRO A 365 -8.48 -20.21 -17.80
C PRO A 365 -8.31 -19.25 -18.97
N LYS A 366 -8.49 -19.73 -20.22
CA LYS A 366 -8.35 -18.91 -21.42
C LYS A 366 -9.48 -17.90 -21.53
N ALA A 367 -10.73 -18.35 -21.42
CA ALA A 367 -11.91 -17.48 -21.44
C ALA A 367 -11.87 -16.45 -20.28
N ARG A 368 -11.34 -16.84 -19.11
CA ARG A 368 -11.15 -15.96 -17.97
C ARG A 368 -10.15 -14.84 -18.28
N LEU A 369 -8.99 -15.16 -18.88
CA LEU A 369 -8.01 -14.15 -19.29
C LEU A 369 -8.57 -13.22 -20.37
N GLU A 370 -9.25 -13.76 -21.38
CA GLU A 370 -9.89 -12.96 -22.45
C GLU A 370 -10.94 -12.00 -21.90
N ALA A 371 -11.75 -12.43 -20.93
CA ALA A 371 -12.73 -11.57 -20.26
C ALA A 371 -12.05 -10.45 -19.45
N ILE A 372 -10.93 -10.74 -18.78
CA ILE A 372 -10.14 -9.75 -18.04
C ILE A 372 -9.54 -8.71 -19.01
N ILE A 373 -8.97 -9.12 -20.13
CA ILE A 373 -8.43 -8.23 -21.16
C ILE A 373 -9.51 -7.27 -21.68
N ALA A 374 -10.69 -7.80 -22.02
CA ALA A 374 -11.83 -7.00 -22.48
C ALA A 374 -12.27 -5.97 -21.42
N GLN A 375 -12.29 -6.38 -20.14
CA GLN A 375 -12.69 -5.51 -19.05
C GLN A 375 -11.64 -4.42 -18.73
N SER A 376 -10.35 -4.77 -18.74
CA SER A 376 -9.27 -3.84 -18.45
C SER A 376 -9.19 -2.71 -19.50
N THR A 377 -9.51 -3.00 -20.74
CA THR A 377 -9.59 -2.01 -21.82
C THR A 377 -10.71 -1.00 -21.57
N LYS A 378 -11.93 -1.48 -21.27
CA LYS A 378 -13.09 -0.61 -20.95
C LYS A 378 -12.86 0.25 -19.71
N SER A 379 -12.28 -0.31 -18.66
CA SER A 379 -12.02 0.41 -17.41
C SER A 379 -11.00 1.54 -17.58
N LYS A 380 -10.03 1.39 -18.49
CA LYS A 380 -9.07 2.46 -18.82
C LYS A 380 -9.74 3.61 -19.58
N GLU A 381 -10.62 3.32 -20.51
CA GLU A 381 -11.39 4.34 -21.24
C GLU A 381 -12.26 5.17 -20.29
N MET A 382 -12.89 4.53 -19.30
CA MET A 382 -13.70 5.22 -18.27
C MET A 382 -12.86 6.00 -17.25
N SER A 383 -11.61 5.65 -17.01
CA SER A 383 -10.74 6.33 -16.04
C SER A 383 -10.19 7.66 -16.56
N HIS A 384 -10.15 7.89 -17.87
CA HIS A 384 -9.62 9.13 -18.47
C HIS A 384 -10.37 10.41 -18.05
N PRO A 385 -11.70 10.47 -18.04
CA PRO A 385 -12.46 11.62 -17.55
C PRO A 385 -12.29 11.85 -16.04
N LEU A 386 -12.19 10.77 -15.25
CA LEU A 386 -11.99 10.84 -13.81
C LEU A 386 -10.62 11.40 -13.41
N ARG A 387 -9.57 11.17 -14.22
CA ARG A 387 -8.23 11.77 -14.01
C ARG A 387 -8.28 13.30 -13.97
N ALA A 388 -9.11 13.95 -14.79
CA ALA A 388 -9.25 15.40 -14.83
C ALA A 388 -9.93 15.97 -13.56
N LEU A 389 -10.70 15.16 -12.83
CA LEU A 389 -11.38 15.55 -11.60
C LEU A 389 -10.54 15.25 -10.33
N MET A 390 -9.49 14.44 -10.45
CA MET A 390 -8.68 13.99 -9.29
C MET A 390 -7.97 15.12 -8.53
N PRO A 391 -7.37 16.16 -9.16
CA PRO A 391 -6.80 17.28 -8.42
C PRO A 391 -7.83 18.02 -7.55
N GLN A 392 -9.08 18.04 -7.97
CA GLN A 392 -10.18 18.65 -7.21
C GLN A 392 -10.63 17.73 -6.07
N ILE A 393 -10.61 16.41 -6.28
CA ILE A 393 -10.98 15.41 -5.25
C ILE A 393 -9.88 15.26 -4.20
N SER A 394 -8.59 15.29 -4.57
CA SER A 394 -7.48 15.21 -3.62
C SER A 394 -7.37 16.46 -2.72
N ASN A 395 -7.88 17.60 -3.17
CA ASN A 395 -7.95 18.83 -2.39
C ASN A 395 -9.23 18.95 -1.55
N ILE A 396 -10.15 18.00 -1.66
CA ILE A 396 -11.30 17.97 -0.76
C ILE A 396 -10.77 17.52 0.60
N SER A 397 -10.52 18.49 1.47
CA SER A 397 -10.46 18.28 2.93
C SER A 397 -11.86 17.90 3.45
N MET A 398 -12.47 16.90 2.78
CA MET A 398 -13.87 16.51 2.94
C MET A 398 -14.17 15.84 4.27
N LEU A 399 -13.14 15.49 5.05
CA LEU A 399 -13.33 14.60 6.20
C LEU A 399 -12.98 15.25 7.55
N GLY A 400 -12.84 16.57 7.59
CA GLY A 400 -12.65 17.26 8.86
C GLY A 400 -11.21 17.18 9.40
N ALA A 401 -11.04 17.62 10.64
CA ALA A 401 -9.74 17.63 11.31
C ALA A 401 -9.14 16.21 11.43
N PRO A 402 -7.81 16.06 11.44
CA PRO A 402 -7.10 14.80 11.57
C PRO A 402 -7.65 13.86 12.66
N MET A 403 -8.01 14.43 13.81
CA MET A 403 -8.62 13.69 14.93
C MET A 403 -9.93 12.99 14.54
N MET A 404 -10.73 13.59 13.67
CA MET A 404 -12.00 13.00 13.24
C MET A 404 -11.78 11.78 12.36
N MET A 405 -10.78 11.83 11.48
CA MET A 405 -10.39 10.69 10.64
C MET A 405 -9.90 9.52 11.49
N GLN A 406 -9.12 9.78 12.54
CA GLN A 406 -8.67 8.76 13.48
C GLN A 406 -9.84 8.12 14.23
N ILE A 407 -10.80 8.91 14.69
CA ILE A 407 -12.00 8.40 15.38
C ILE A 407 -12.83 7.55 14.43
N LEU A 408 -13.06 8.00 13.20
CA LEU A 408 -13.81 7.24 12.19
C LEU A 408 -13.11 5.92 11.84
N ALA A 409 -11.78 5.93 11.67
CA ALA A 409 -11.01 4.73 11.42
C ALA A 409 -11.10 3.75 12.60
N LEU A 410 -11.02 4.25 13.83
CA LEU A 410 -11.14 3.44 15.04
C LEU A 410 -12.54 2.84 15.18
N VAL A 411 -13.58 3.64 14.92
CA VAL A 411 -14.99 3.16 14.95
C VAL A 411 -15.17 2.11 13.87
N TYR A 412 -14.71 2.35 12.64
CA TYR A 412 -14.78 1.37 11.55
C TYR A 412 -14.06 0.08 11.88
N SER A 413 -12.85 0.17 12.44
CA SER A 413 -12.03 -0.99 12.82
C SER A 413 -12.69 -1.82 13.94
N ARG A 414 -13.30 -1.17 14.95
CA ARG A 414 -13.86 -1.87 16.12
C ARG A 414 -15.31 -2.28 15.98
N SER A 415 -16.05 -1.71 15.04
CA SER A 415 -17.48 -1.98 14.87
C SER A 415 -17.81 -3.17 13.99
N ASN A 416 -16.81 -3.82 13.38
CA ASN A 416 -16.98 -4.87 12.38
C ASN A 416 -17.94 -4.47 11.24
N LEU A 417 -17.99 -3.18 10.90
CA LEU A 417 -18.86 -2.66 9.83
C LEU A 417 -18.57 -3.32 8.48
N SER A 418 -17.33 -3.73 8.23
CA SER A 418 -16.96 -4.47 7.03
C SER A 418 -17.68 -5.82 6.88
N ASP A 419 -18.15 -6.40 7.98
CA ASP A 419 -18.87 -7.67 7.95
C ASP A 419 -20.31 -7.53 7.43
N VAL A 420 -20.84 -6.31 7.46
CA VAL A 420 -22.24 -5.97 7.13
C VAL A 420 -22.32 -5.14 5.85
N LEU A 421 -21.38 -4.21 5.65
CA LEU A 421 -21.37 -3.34 4.48
C LEU A 421 -20.97 -4.11 3.22
N PRO A 422 -21.59 -3.81 2.06
CA PRO A 422 -21.16 -4.41 0.81
C PRO A 422 -19.72 -3.95 0.48
N PRO A 423 -18.83 -4.88 0.07
CA PRO A 423 -17.45 -4.54 -0.21
C PRO A 423 -17.32 -3.69 -1.49
N ALA A 424 -16.44 -2.70 -1.45
CA ALA A 424 -16.08 -1.93 -2.64
C ALA A 424 -15.30 -2.78 -3.64
N ALA A 425 -14.38 -3.60 -3.14
CA ALA A 425 -13.64 -4.63 -3.90
C ALA A 425 -13.41 -5.83 -2.99
N ASN A 426 -13.17 -7.01 -3.59
CA ASN A 426 -12.96 -8.24 -2.82
C ASN A 426 -11.52 -8.42 -2.37
N ILE A 427 -10.57 -8.04 -3.22
CA ILE A 427 -9.13 -8.16 -2.97
C ILE A 427 -8.39 -6.94 -3.52
N THR A 428 -7.14 -6.78 -3.11
CA THR A 428 -6.22 -5.83 -3.74
C THR A 428 -5.21 -6.61 -4.57
N VAL A 429 -4.96 -6.16 -5.81
CA VAL A 429 -3.90 -6.70 -6.68
C VAL A 429 -3.04 -5.56 -7.18
N SER A 430 -1.75 -5.55 -6.80
CA SER A 430 -0.78 -4.52 -7.18
C SER A 430 0.34 -5.12 -8.02
N ASN A 431 0.81 -4.39 -9.03
CA ASN A 431 1.93 -4.81 -9.87
C ASN A 431 2.97 -3.68 -9.92
N VAL A 432 4.14 -3.95 -9.34
CA VAL A 432 5.25 -3.00 -9.21
C VAL A 432 6.36 -3.40 -10.19
N PRO A 433 6.71 -2.55 -11.16
CA PRO A 433 7.84 -2.83 -12.03
C PRO A 433 9.15 -2.74 -11.24
N GLY A 434 10.06 -3.67 -11.48
CA GLY A 434 11.37 -3.70 -10.87
C GLY A 434 12.51 -3.86 -11.90
N PRO A 435 13.77 -3.80 -11.44
CA PRO A 435 14.95 -3.81 -12.30
C PRO A 435 15.16 -5.19 -12.94
N ARG A 436 15.71 -5.16 -14.15
CA ARG A 436 16.03 -6.38 -14.92
C ARG A 436 17.46 -6.86 -14.72
N GLN A 437 18.30 -6.01 -14.18
CA GLN A 437 19.70 -6.33 -13.88
C GLN A 437 19.81 -6.94 -12.49
N THR A 438 20.86 -7.74 -12.28
CA THR A 438 21.19 -8.28 -10.97
C THR A 438 21.53 -7.15 -10.01
N LEU A 439 20.96 -7.21 -8.82
CA LEU A 439 21.23 -6.29 -7.73
C LEU A 439 21.99 -6.98 -6.61
N TYR A 440 22.73 -6.17 -5.86
CA TYR A 440 23.55 -6.62 -4.74
C TYR A 440 23.30 -5.70 -3.53
N ALA A 441 23.48 -6.23 -2.33
CA ALA A 441 23.53 -5.43 -1.11
C ALA A 441 24.71 -5.91 -0.26
N ALA A 442 25.60 -5.00 0.10
CA ALA A 442 26.85 -5.34 0.82
C ALA A 442 27.60 -6.54 0.22
N GLY A 443 27.63 -6.65 -1.13
CA GLY A 443 28.29 -7.72 -1.86
C GLY A 443 27.46 -8.99 -2.08
N ALA A 444 26.37 -9.21 -1.36
CA ALA A 444 25.46 -10.35 -1.53
C ALA A 444 24.53 -10.16 -2.74
N GLU A 445 24.36 -11.20 -3.55
CA GLU A 445 23.48 -11.19 -4.72
C GLU A 445 22.01 -11.29 -4.30
N LEU A 446 21.16 -10.37 -4.75
CA LEU A 446 19.71 -10.48 -4.59
C LEU A 446 19.17 -11.60 -5.49
N LEU A 447 18.48 -12.56 -4.88
CA LEU A 447 17.82 -13.68 -5.56
C LEU A 447 16.34 -13.42 -5.79
N HIS A 448 15.63 -12.98 -4.75
CA HIS A 448 14.20 -12.73 -4.75
C HIS A 448 13.85 -11.49 -3.96
N ILE A 449 12.73 -10.84 -4.35
CA ILE A 449 12.15 -9.74 -3.61
C ILE A 449 10.62 -9.86 -3.59
N PHE A 450 10.09 -10.33 -2.48
CA PHE A 450 8.65 -10.52 -2.29
C PHE A 450 8.06 -9.29 -1.60
N PRO A 451 7.17 -8.54 -2.26
CA PRO A 451 6.54 -7.38 -1.63
C PRO A 451 5.59 -7.81 -0.52
N VAL A 452 5.58 -7.05 0.58
CA VAL A 452 4.69 -7.20 1.71
C VAL A 452 3.87 -5.92 1.83
N SER A 453 2.57 -6.01 1.60
CA SER A 453 1.71 -4.85 1.44
C SER A 453 0.64 -4.76 2.54
N ILE A 454 -0.35 -3.89 2.36
CA ILE A 454 -1.39 -3.60 3.35
C ILE A 454 -2.61 -4.49 3.14
N SER A 455 -3.11 -5.11 4.22
CA SER A 455 -4.43 -5.74 4.29
C SER A 455 -5.36 -4.87 5.15
N THR A 456 -6.62 -4.74 4.75
CA THR A 456 -7.59 -3.90 5.45
C THR A 456 -8.87 -4.66 5.75
N HIS A 457 -9.67 -4.14 6.69
CA HIS A 457 -11.04 -4.61 6.85
C HIS A 457 -11.79 -4.50 5.53
N GLY A 458 -12.56 -5.52 5.17
CA GLY A 458 -13.30 -5.57 3.92
C GLY A 458 -12.47 -5.93 2.68
N GLN A 459 -11.14 -5.93 2.77
CA GLN A 459 -10.18 -6.40 1.75
C GLN A 459 -9.02 -7.11 2.45
N ALA A 460 -9.33 -8.27 3.01
CA ALA A 460 -8.39 -9.02 3.85
C ALA A 460 -7.16 -9.53 3.08
N LEU A 461 -7.30 -9.82 1.80
CA LEU A 461 -6.24 -10.35 0.93
C LEU A 461 -5.66 -9.25 0.03
N ASN A 462 -4.35 -9.08 0.10
CA ASN A 462 -3.57 -8.28 -0.85
C ASN A 462 -2.54 -9.17 -1.55
N ILE A 463 -2.52 -9.12 -2.86
CA ILE A 463 -1.57 -9.80 -3.74
C ILE A 463 -0.76 -8.71 -4.44
N THR A 464 0.49 -8.55 -4.04
CA THR A 464 1.40 -7.59 -4.69
C THR A 464 2.48 -8.35 -5.43
N VAL A 465 2.79 -7.90 -6.63
CA VAL A 465 3.76 -8.53 -7.53
C VAL A 465 4.86 -7.55 -7.84
N GLN A 466 6.09 -8.00 -7.79
CA GLN A 466 7.26 -7.22 -8.23
C GLN A 466 8.05 -8.00 -9.26
N SER A 467 8.36 -7.35 -10.38
CA SER A 467 9.26 -7.95 -11.36
C SER A 467 10.72 -7.74 -10.95
N TYR A 468 11.53 -8.80 -11.03
CA TYR A 468 12.95 -8.75 -10.79
C TYR A 468 13.68 -9.72 -11.72
N ARG A 469 14.66 -9.25 -12.49
CA ARG A 469 15.34 -10.05 -13.53
C ARG A 469 14.31 -10.72 -14.47
N ASP A 470 14.31 -12.05 -14.56
CA ASP A 470 13.30 -12.84 -15.29
C ASP A 470 12.24 -13.46 -14.36
N GLN A 471 11.95 -12.84 -13.23
CA GLN A 471 10.98 -13.32 -12.26
C GLN A 471 9.85 -12.32 -12.04
N LEU A 472 8.69 -12.84 -11.70
CA LEU A 472 7.59 -12.14 -11.04
C LEU A 472 7.47 -12.74 -9.65
N ASP A 473 7.88 -11.97 -8.66
CA ASP A 473 7.80 -12.35 -7.25
C ASP A 473 6.47 -11.85 -6.67
N PHE A 474 5.59 -12.79 -6.35
CA PHE A 474 4.28 -12.53 -5.75
C PHE A 474 4.38 -12.59 -4.24
N GLY A 475 3.91 -11.55 -3.57
CA GLY A 475 3.69 -11.54 -2.12
C GLY A 475 2.19 -11.59 -1.82
N PHE A 476 1.78 -12.61 -1.08
CA PHE A 476 0.42 -12.77 -0.58
C PHE A 476 0.38 -12.42 0.90
N ILE A 477 -0.40 -11.42 1.26
CA ILE A 477 -0.61 -11.06 2.65
C ILE A 477 -2.10 -11.00 2.96
N VAL A 478 -2.48 -11.52 4.12
CA VAL A 478 -3.88 -11.60 4.54
C VAL A 478 -4.01 -11.54 6.06
N GLY A 479 -5.16 -11.10 6.57
CA GLY A 479 -5.50 -11.27 7.98
C GLY A 479 -5.49 -12.75 8.36
N ALA A 480 -4.68 -13.14 9.35
CA ALA A 480 -4.50 -14.55 9.72
C ALA A 480 -5.78 -15.23 10.24
N ASN A 481 -6.73 -14.44 10.77
CA ASN A 481 -8.06 -14.94 11.15
C ASN A 481 -8.93 -15.32 9.94
N ILE A 482 -8.60 -14.83 8.73
CA ILE A 482 -9.34 -15.15 7.49
C ILE A 482 -8.67 -16.33 6.79
N ILE A 483 -7.36 -16.28 6.57
CA ILE A 483 -6.57 -17.35 5.98
C ILE A 483 -5.32 -17.57 6.85
N PRO A 484 -5.34 -18.52 7.78
CA PRO A 484 -4.21 -18.76 8.69
C PRO A 484 -2.91 -19.19 7.97
N HIS A 485 -3.06 -19.90 6.86
CA HIS A 485 -1.94 -20.47 6.08
C HIS A 485 -2.05 -20.07 4.61
N VAL A 486 -1.66 -18.83 4.31
CA VAL A 486 -1.75 -18.28 2.94
C VAL A 486 -0.81 -18.99 1.94
N GLN A 487 0.15 -19.79 2.42
CA GLN A 487 1.01 -20.64 1.58
C GLN A 487 0.19 -21.51 0.62
N VAL A 488 -0.96 -22.00 1.06
CA VAL A 488 -1.86 -22.81 0.21
C VAL A 488 -2.25 -22.05 -1.09
N MET A 489 -2.47 -20.74 -1.01
CA MET A 489 -2.75 -19.93 -2.19
C MET A 489 -1.50 -19.73 -3.07
N CYS A 490 -0.33 -19.59 -2.45
CA CYS A 490 0.93 -19.51 -3.19
C CYS A 490 1.22 -20.80 -3.96
N ASP A 491 0.94 -21.96 -3.37
CA ASP A 491 1.15 -23.27 -3.99
C ASP A 491 0.22 -23.48 -5.21
N MET A 492 -0.97 -22.88 -5.21
CA MET A 492 -1.90 -22.90 -6.34
C MET A 492 -1.41 -22.08 -7.54
N LEU A 493 -0.61 -21.03 -7.34
CA LEU A 493 -0.27 -20.08 -8.41
C LEU A 493 0.55 -20.72 -9.57
N PRO A 494 1.59 -21.52 -9.34
CA PRO A 494 2.30 -22.20 -10.42
C PRO A 494 1.41 -23.15 -11.21
N GLU A 495 0.44 -23.81 -10.55
CA GLU A 495 -0.50 -24.69 -11.21
C GLU A 495 -1.49 -23.93 -12.10
N GLU A 496 -2.01 -22.80 -11.60
CA GLU A 496 -2.86 -21.88 -12.41
C GLU A 496 -2.07 -21.31 -13.59
N PHE A 497 -0.78 -21.00 -13.41
CA PHE A 497 0.08 -20.53 -14.49
C PHE A 497 0.28 -21.61 -15.56
N ALA A 498 0.59 -22.84 -15.15
CA ALA A 498 0.73 -23.97 -16.07
C ALA A 498 -0.58 -24.29 -16.81
N ALA A 499 -1.72 -24.24 -16.11
CA ALA A 499 -3.03 -24.45 -16.74
C ALA A 499 -3.35 -23.36 -17.79
N LEU A 500 -2.99 -22.10 -17.48
CA LEU A 500 -3.19 -21.00 -18.40
C LEU A 500 -2.29 -21.11 -19.63
N GLU A 501 -1.02 -21.49 -19.47
CA GLU A 501 -0.09 -21.76 -20.59
C GLU A 501 -0.59 -22.92 -21.46
N ALA A 502 -1.05 -24.01 -20.84
CA ALA A 502 -1.58 -25.17 -21.57
C ALA A 502 -2.83 -24.80 -22.39
N ALA A 503 -3.69 -23.93 -21.87
CA ALA A 503 -4.90 -23.46 -22.56
C ALA A 503 -4.60 -22.63 -23.83
N TYR A 504 -3.42 -22.00 -23.88
CA TYR A 504 -2.95 -21.28 -25.06
C TYR A 504 -2.00 -22.11 -25.96
N ALA A 505 -1.38 -23.17 -25.44
CA ALA A 505 -0.53 -24.07 -26.21
C ALA A 505 -1.33 -25.07 -27.04
N SER A 506 -2.64 -25.29 -26.79
CA SER A 506 -3.46 -26.22 -27.54
C SER A 506 -3.59 -25.76 -28.99
N PRO A 507 -3.30 -26.62 -29.98
CA PRO A 507 -3.52 -26.30 -31.39
C PRO A 507 -5.01 -26.03 -31.63
N VAL A 508 -5.27 -24.98 -32.39
CA VAL A 508 -6.59 -24.81 -33.02
C VAL A 508 -6.90 -26.14 -33.74
N ALA A 509 -7.88 -26.88 -33.25
CA ALA A 509 -8.37 -28.06 -33.95
C ALA A 509 -8.70 -27.62 -35.38
N ASP A 510 -7.97 -28.19 -36.37
CA ASP A 510 -8.23 -27.98 -37.78
C ASP A 510 -9.69 -28.30 -38.09
N ILE A 511 -10.50 -27.26 -38.20
CA ILE A 511 -11.80 -27.36 -38.84
C ILE A 511 -11.54 -27.36 -40.37
N LYS A 512 -10.88 -28.43 -40.85
CA LYS A 512 -10.80 -28.82 -42.25
C LYS A 512 -11.13 -30.30 -42.32
N GLY A 513 -12.39 -30.62 -42.50
CA GLY A 513 -12.80 -32.00 -42.71
C GLY A 513 -14.28 -32.24 -42.54
N ALA A 514 -15.14 -31.43 -43.19
CA ALA A 514 -16.53 -31.81 -43.46
C ALA A 514 -16.99 -31.08 -44.73
N ALA A 515 -16.37 -31.47 -45.85
CA ALA A 515 -16.90 -31.20 -47.18
C ALA A 515 -16.42 -32.35 -48.09
N GLU A 516 -17.12 -33.49 -48.01
CA GLU A 516 -17.35 -34.44 -49.08
C GLU A 516 -18.74 -35.06 -48.89
#